data_d22986f3bde5fbe42f3797ac53cf2824
#
_entry.id   d22986f3bde5fbe42f3797ac53cf2824
#
_cell.length_a   1.000
_cell.length_b   1.000
_cell.length_c   1.000
_cell.angle_alpha   90.00
_cell.angle_beta   90.00
_cell.angle_gamma   90.00
#
_symmetry.space_group_name_H-M   'P 1'
#
loop_
_entity.id
_entity.type
_entity.pdbx_description
1 polymer ?
#
loop_
_entity_poly.entity_id
_entity_poly.type
_entity_poly.pdbx_seq_one_letter_code
_entity_poly.pdbx_strand_id
1 'polypeptide(L)'
;MTSEVSRRDFLKASAAGAGFVLTFRIAGGATSAAEAAGAWEPNTVFTIDPSGIITVHITKAEMGQGVGTALAQIVAEELEADWRDIRIDYPTSDPKYGLMLTGGSWSVNWTFDALSRAGAGARHLLIEAAAKHMNEPASECIAEGNRVRHLPSGKFLTYGDIVSKGLITATLSDEELKKIQLKKPAEYKVIGKWIQRLDVPEKTNGRAKFGIDRFLPGMVYAKVIYPPTRTGSKVVSVDDSEARKVKGYISTVREGDIVAVVAENYLAAVAAQGKMRVTWDKGPHANVTTDSITQDYWNKAKNDTSAPSWVDVGDADGALAKSMKTHEAAFWTDYVGHAPLEPMNCVARYQDGTFDFFSGSQFQTRAMGDLSKLFGVKPEQIRVH
;
A
#
# COMPACT_ATOMS: atom_id res chain seq x y z
N MET A 1 -16.76 5.06 23.13
CA MET A 1 -15.41 5.03 23.71
C MET A 1 -14.44 4.84 22.55
N THR A 2 -13.92 5.93 22.03
CA THR A 2 -12.90 5.94 20.98
C THR A 2 -11.58 5.58 21.63
N SER A 3 -11.07 4.36 21.41
CA SER A 3 -9.70 4.04 21.75
C SER A 3 -8.81 4.81 20.79
N GLU A 4 -8.29 5.96 21.22
CA GLU A 4 -7.18 6.62 20.55
C GLU A 4 -6.01 5.64 20.56
N VAL A 5 -5.64 5.15 19.37
CA VAL A 5 -4.38 4.44 19.22
C VAL A 5 -3.29 5.45 19.53
N SER A 6 -2.61 5.28 20.66
CA SER A 6 -1.56 6.19 21.07
C SER A 6 -0.42 6.15 20.04
N ARG A 7 0.30 7.26 19.85
CA ARG A 7 1.52 7.29 19.01
C ARG A 7 2.51 6.20 19.40
N ARG A 8 2.53 5.84 20.67
CA ARG A 8 3.39 4.77 21.21
C ARG A 8 2.92 3.39 20.79
N ASP A 9 1.62 3.14 20.66
CA ASP A 9 1.08 1.88 20.19
C ASP A 9 1.22 1.75 18.67
N PHE A 10 1.13 2.87 17.94
CA PHE A 10 1.47 2.94 16.52
C PHE A 10 2.96 2.65 16.28
N LEU A 11 3.85 3.23 17.09
CA LEU A 11 5.30 2.98 16.99
C LEU A 11 5.69 1.59 17.50
N LYS A 12 5.01 1.03 18.51
CA LYS A 12 5.22 -0.35 18.95
C LYS A 12 4.73 -1.36 17.93
N ALA A 13 3.60 -1.11 17.26
CA ALA A 13 3.14 -1.92 16.13
C ALA A 13 4.09 -1.82 14.93
N SER A 14 4.74 -0.66 14.76
CA SER A 14 5.77 -0.43 13.74
C SER A 14 7.11 -1.08 14.08
N ALA A 15 7.48 -1.11 15.37
CA ALA A 15 8.74 -1.69 15.86
C ALA A 15 8.65 -3.19 16.17
N ALA A 16 7.48 -3.70 16.53
CA ALA A 16 7.19 -5.12 16.53
C ALA A 16 6.94 -5.52 15.08
N GLY A 17 8.01 -5.61 14.28
CA GLY A 17 7.95 -5.89 12.86
C GLY A 17 6.73 -6.75 12.56
N ALA A 18 5.72 -6.17 11.88
CA ALA A 18 4.68 -6.96 11.25
C ALA A 18 5.43 -7.88 10.29
N GLY A 19 5.89 -9.00 10.82
CA GLY A 19 6.62 -9.99 10.09
C GLY A 19 5.74 -10.38 8.92
N PHE A 20 6.20 -10.09 7.72
CA PHE A 20 5.68 -10.75 6.54
C PHE A 20 5.86 -12.23 6.82
N VAL A 21 4.78 -12.92 7.16
CA VAL A 21 4.79 -14.38 7.28
C VAL A 21 4.81 -14.88 5.85
N LEU A 22 6.01 -15.13 5.33
CA LEU A 22 6.23 -15.80 4.06
C LEU A 22 5.90 -17.28 4.26
N THR A 23 4.63 -17.62 4.17
CA THR A 23 4.23 -19.02 4.07
C THR A 23 4.37 -19.45 2.63
N PHE A 24 5.33 -20.32 2.33
CA PHE A 24 5.39 -21.00 1.05
C PHE A 24 4.30 -22.08 1.02
N ARG A 25 3.43 -22.03 0.01
CA ARG A 25 2.32 -22.97 -0.14
C ARG A 25 2.66 -24.04 -1.17
N ILE A 26 2.18 -25.26 -0.92
CA ILE A 26 2.16 -26.33 -1.90
C ILE A 26 1.03 -26.05 -2.90
N ALA A 27 1.28 -26.20 -4.19
CA ALA A 27 0.23 -26.16 -5.20
C ALA A 27 -0.80 -27.27 -4.90
N GLY A 28 -2.03 -26.90 -4.50
CA GLY A 28 -3.08 -27.90 -4.24
C GLY A 28 -4.22 -27.50 -3.29
N GLY A 29 -4.24 -26.29 -2.76
CA GLY A 29 -5.34 -25.83 -1.90
C GLY A 29 -5.95 -24.55 -2.45
N ALA A 30 -6.99 -24.67 -3.27
CA ALA A 30 -7.57 -23.57 -4.04
C ALA A 30 -8.29 -22.53 -3.23
N THR A 31 -7.98 -21.21 -3.49
CA THR A 31 -8.95 -20.11 -3.26
C THR A 31 -8.62 -18.80 -3.98
N SER A 32 -7.64 -18.70 -4.87
CA SER A 32 -7.36 -17.47 -5.63
C SER A 32 -7.59 -17.63 -7.14
N ALA A 33 -7.76 -16.53 -7.86
CA ALA A 33 -7.87 -16.55 -9.32
C ALA A 33 -6.60 -17.13 -10.00
N ALA A 34 -5.45 -17.03 -9.35
CA ALA A 34 -4.18 -17.60 -9.79
C ALA A 34 -4.21 -19.14 -9.76
N GLU A 35 -4.81 -19.74 -8.72
CA GLU A 35 -4.95 -21.21 -8.61
C GLU A 35 -5.90 -21.75 -9.66
N ALA A 36 -6.98 -21.01 -9.97
CA ALA A 36 -7.88 -21.39 -11.07
C ALA A 36 -7.21 -21.39 -12.45
N ALA A 37 -6.12 -20.63 -12.60
CA ALA A 37 -5.32 -20.55 -13.83
C ALA A 37 -4.13 -21.52 -13.85
N GLY A 38 -3.90 -22.32 -12.80
CA GLY A 38 -2.76 -23.24 -12.68
C GLY A 38 -1.43 -22.56 -12.42
N ALA A 39 -1.43 -21.29 -11.96
CA ALA A 39 -0.23 -20.56 -11.59
C ALA A 39 0.32 -21.03 -10.24
N TRP A 40 1.63 -20.96 -10.07
CA TRP A 40 2.29 -21.20 -8.79
C TRP A 40 2.39 -19.91 -7.99
N GLU A 41 1.79 -19.91 -6.82
CA GLU A 41 1.83 -18.82 -5.83
C GLU A 41 2.65 -19.27 -4.61
N PRO A 42 3.99 -19.09 -4.63
CA PRO A 42 4.85 -19.55 -3.53
C PRO A 42 4.56 -18.82 -2.22
N ASN A 43 4.05 -17.61 -2.32
CA ASN A 43 3.75 -16.72 -1.20
C ASN A 43 2.78 -15.61 -1.64
N THR A 44 2.45 -14.68 -0.77
CA THR A 44 1.57 -13.54 -1.09
C THR A 44 2.26 -12.42 -1.90
N VAL A 45 3.55 -12.58 -2.25
CA VAL A 45 4.36 -11.54 -2.91
C VAL A 45 4.26 -11.59 -4.41
N PHE A 46 4.26 -12.79 -4.99
CA PHE A 46 4.20 -12.96 -6.45
C PHE A 46 3.66 -14.33 -6.85
N THR A 47 3.29 -14.43 -8.12
CA THR A 47 2.90 -15.68 -8.79
C THR A 47 3.76 -15.91 -10.01
N ILE A 48 3.94 -17.17 -10.41
CA ILE A 48 4.52 -17.59 -11.69
C ILE A 48 3.47 -18.41 -12.43
N ASP A 49 3.06 -17.98 -13.60
CA ASP A 49 2.09 -18.71 -14.39
C ASP A 49 2.74 -19.78 -15.30
N PRO A 50 1.96 -20.69 -15.90
CA PRO A 50 2.48 -21.74 -16.79
C PRO A 50 3.21 -21.20 -18.03
N SER A 51 3.02 -19.94 -18.43
CA SER A 51 3.76 -19.31 -19.53
C SER A 51 5.12 -18.76 -19.09
N GLY A 52 5.39 -18.73 -17.80
CA GLY A 52 6.60 -18.18 -17.20
C GLY A 52 6.52 -16.69 -16.85
N ILE A 53 5.35 -16.07 -17.01
CA ILE A 53 5.14 -14.68 -16.56
C ILE A 53 5.10 -14.64 -15.03
N ILE A 54 5.83 -13.68 -14.48
CA ILE A 54 5.95 -13.46 -13.05
C ILE A 54 5.18 -12.19 -12.69
N THR A 55 4.10 -12.33 -11.93
CA THR A 55 3.31 -11.19 -11.46
C THR A 55 3.63 -10.88 -10.00
N VAL A 56 4.20 -9.72 -9.73
CA VAL A 56 4.52 -9.24 -8.38
C VAL A 56 3.36 -8.44 -7.82
N HIS A 57 2.85 -8.84 -6.66
CA HIS A 57 1.73 -8.20 -5.98
C HIS A 57 2.23 -7.06 -5.11
N ILE A 58 1.94 -5.85 -5.52
CA ILE A 58 2.43 -4.61 -4.89
C ILE A 58 1.41 -4.14 -3.84
N THR A 59 1.72 -4.34 -2.58
CA THR A 59 0.87 -3.93 -1.44
C THR A 59 1.10 -2.48 -1.01
N LYS A 60 1.82 -1.70 -1.82
CA LYS A 60 2.14 -0.28 -1.60
C LYS A 60 1.49 0.55 -2.69
N ALA A 61 0.80 1.62 -2.30
CA ALA A 61 0.12 2.50 -3.25
C ALA A 61 1.13 3.24 -4.14
N GLU A 62 0.88 3.25 -5.43
CA GLU A 62 1.62 4.04 -6.42
C GLU A 62 1.04 5.46 -6.48
N MET A 63 1.88 6.44 -6.23
CA MET A 63 1.53 7.87 -6.23
C MET A 63 2.41 8.70 -7.17
N GLY A 64 3.09 8.04 -8.10
CA GLY A 64 4.06 8.63 -9.00
C GLY A 64 5.53 8.36 -8.61
N GLN A 65 5.79 7.76 -7.45
CA GLN A 65 7.13 7.50 -6.94
C GLN A 65 7.81 6.25 -7.54
N GLY A 66 7.09 5.42 -8.32
CA GLY A 66 7.64 4.24 -8.99
C GLY A 66 7.82 3.04 -8.07
N VAL A 67 7.05 2.96 -6.98
CA VAL A 67 7.19 1.91 -5.97
C VAL A 67 6.96 0.51 -6.56
N GLY A 68 5.98 0.35 -7.44
CA GLY A 68 5.69 -0.94 -8.06
C GLY A 68 6.89 -1.51 -8.81
N THR A 69 7.53 -0.69 -9.63
CA THR A 69 8.75 -1.09 -10.35
C THR A 69 9.91 -1.40 -9.40
N ALA A 70 10.10 -0.55 -8.37
CA ALA A 70 11.19 -0.74 -7.42
C ALA A 70 11.05 -2.05 -6.60
N LEU A 71 9.85 -2.37 -6.13
CA LEU A 71 9.62 -3.60 -5.38
C LEU A 71 9.72 -4.84 -6.29
N ALA A 72 9.27 -4.74 -7.54
CA ALA A 72 9.41 -5.81 -8.52
C ALA A 72 10.89 -6.09 -8.86
N GLN A 73 11.76 -5.05 -8.89
CA GLN A 73 13.21 -5.24 -9.08
C GLN A 73 13.83 -6.11 -7.99
N ILE A 74 13.39 -5.95 -6.73
CA ILE A 74 13.92 -6.73 -5.61
C ILE A 74 13.61 -8.22 -5.77
N VAL A 75 12.36 -8.54 -6.12
CA VAL A 75 11.94 -9.92 -6.36
C VAL A 75 12.68 -10.50 -7.58
N ALA A 76 12.70 -9.76 -8.69
CA ALA A 76 13.33 -10.20 -9.94
C ALA A 76 14.82 -10.48 -9.78
N GLU A 77 15.53 -9.65 -8.99
CA GLU A 77 16.96 -9.83 -8.68
C GLU A 77 17.23 -11.19 -8.07
N GLU A 78 16.56 -11.49 -6.96
CA GLU A 78 16.81 -12.72 -6.21
C GLU A 78 16.24 -13.96 -6.88
N LEU A 79 15.16 -13.81 -7.65
CA LEU A 79 14.55 -14.87 -8.42
C LEU A 79 15.34 -15.22 -9.71
N GLU A 80 16.34 -14.41 -10.08
CA GLU A 80 17.05 -14.51 -11.39
C GLU A 80 16.09 -14.44 -12.58
N ALA A 81 15.08 -13.59 -12.46
CA ALA A 81 14.04 -13.44 -13.45
C ALA A 81 14.49 -12.60 -14.66
N ASP A 82 13.95 -12.94 -15.84
CA ASP A 82 14.03 -12.03 -16.98
C ASP A 82 13.04 -10.87 -16.78
N TRP A 83 13.55 -9.64 -16.75
CA TRP A 83 12.74 -8.45 -16.53
C TRP A 83 11.61 -8.28 -17.54
N ARG A 84 11.74 -8.80 -18.74
CA ARG A 84 10.70 -8.75 -19.79
C ARG A 84 9.43 -9.52 -19.41
N ASP A 85 9.56 -10.51 -18.55
CA ASP A 85 8.46 -11.36 -18.09
C ASP A 85 7.89 -10.91 -16.73
N ILE A 86 8.42 -9.84 -16.14
CA ILE A 86 7.89 -9.26 -14.92
C ILE A 86 6.64 -8.43 -15.22
N ARG A 87 5.62 -8.65 -14.42
CA ARG A 87 4.40 -7.83 -14.35
C ARG A 87 4.18 -7.38 -12.92
N ILE A 88 3.44 -6.30 -12.74
CA ILE A 88 3.00 -5.82 -11.42
C ILE A 88 1.48 -5.83 -11.35
N ASP A 89 0.97 -6.16 -10.18
CA ASP A 89 -0.44 -6.07 -9.83
C ASP A 89 -0.58 -5.33 -8.51
N TYR A 90 -1.60 -4.49 -8.40
CA TYR A 90 -1.98 -3.82 -7.16
C TYR A 90 -3.22 -4.53 -6.61
N PRO A 91 -3.03 -5.49 -5.70
CA PRO A 91 -4.13 -6.32 -5.26
C PRO A 91 -5.16 -5.53 -4.44
N THR A 92 -6.41 -5.92 -4.56
CA THR A 92 -7.48 -5.48 -3.66
C THR A 92 -7.12 -5.82 -2.22
N SER A 93 -7.52 -4.97 -1.28
CA SER A 93 -7.26 -5.21 0.14
C SER A 93 -7.78 -6.57 0.60
N ASP A 94 -6.91 -7.32 1.27
CA ASP A 94 -7.21 -8.62 1.84
C ASP A 94 -6.34 -8.82 3.08
N PRO A 95 -6.87 -9.36 4.20
CA PRO A 95 -6.08 -9.66 5.39
C PRO A 95 -4.83 -10.49 5.13
N LYS A 96 -4.83 -11.34 4.10
CA LYS A 96 -3.67 -12.16 3.71
C LYS A 96 -2.42 -11.36 3.38
N TYR A 97 -2.56 -10.10 2.94
CA TYR A 97 -1.45 -9.22 2.61
C TYR A 97 -0.87 -8.47 3.82
N GLY A 98 -1.47 -8.64 5.00
CA GLY A 98 -1.02 -7.96 6.21
C GLY A 98 -1.18 -6.43 6.11
N LEU A 99 -0.13 -5.69 6.45
CA LEU A 99 -0.16 -4.23 6.50
C LEU A 99 0.01 -3.58 5.12
N MET A 100 -1.08 -3.17 4.51
CA MET A 100 -1.10 -2.38 3.28
C MET A 100 -1.08 -0.89 3.63
N LEU A 101 0.13 -0.36 3.87
CA LEU A 101 0.40 1.04 4.24
C LEU A 101 1.54 1.58 3.38
N THR A 102 1.36 2.78 2.84
CA THR A 102 2.36 3.54 2.09
C THR A 102 2.57 4.88 2.77
N GLY A 103 3.76 5.10 3.31
CA GLY A 103 4.08 6.33 4.04
C GLY A 103 5.47 6.27 4.67
N GLY A 104 5.92 7.40 5.21
CA GLY A 104 7.18 7.51 5.94
C GLY A 104 8.44 7.18 5.14
N SER A 105 8.37 7.10 3.82
CA SER A 105 9.47 6.64 2.93
C SER A 105 9.96 5.21 3.22
N TRP A 106 9.09 4.35 3.78
CA TRP A 106 9.47 3.03 4.26
C TRP A 106 9.20 1.90 3.27
N SER A 107 8.54 2.16 2.15
CA SER A 107 8.07 1.10 1.24
C SER A 107 9.19 0.14 0.81
N VAL A 108 10.34 0.65 0.39
CA VAL A 108 11.50 -0.17 0.02
C VAL A 108 12.23 -0.69 1.27
N ASN A 109 12.55 0.18 2.21
CA ASN A 109 13.33 -0.16 3.40
C ASN A 109 12.69 -1.31 4.19
N TRP A 110 11.38 -1.23 4.48
CA TRP A 110 10.70 -2.27 5.28
C TRP A 110 10.45 -3.58 4.55
N THR A 111 10.41 -3.55 3.22
CA THR A 111 10.07 -4.75 2.45
C THR A 111 11.27 -5.40 1.79
N PHE A 112 12.43 -4.74 1.77
CA PHE A 112 13.61 -5.20 1.03
C PHE A 112 14.02 -6.63 1.40
N ASP A 113 14.23 -6.91 2.69
CA ASP A 113 14.65 -8.26 3.14
C ASP A 113 13.57 -9.31 2.83
N ALA A 114 12.30 -9.00 3.11
CA ALA A 114 11.20 -9.92 2.87
C ALA A 114 11.02 -10.26 1.39
N LEU A 115 11.09 -9.25 0.51
CA LEU A 115 10.99 -9.45 -0.94
C LEU A 115 12.21 -10.20 -1.50
N SER A 116 13.41 -9.88 -1.01
CA SER A 116 14.62 -10.60 -1.37
C SER A 116 14.53 -12.07 -0.98
N ARG A 117 14.08 -12.37 0.24
CA ARG A 117 13.89 -13.76 0.70
C ARG A 117 12.81 -14.48 -0.07
N ALA A 118 11.72 -13.80 -0.43
CA ALA A 118 10.68 -14.37 -1.26
C ALA A 118 11.23 -14.82 -2.63
N GLY A 119 11.99 -13.96 -3.29
CA GLY A 119 12.64 -14.27 -4.57
C GLY A 119 13.68 -15.39 -4.45
N ALA A 120 14.57 -15.30 -3.45
CA ALA A 120 15.62 -16.29 -3.21
C ALA A 120 15.07 -17.67 -2.84
N GLY A 121 14.03 -17.71 -1.99
CA GLY A 121 13.37 -18.96 -1.59
C GLY A 121 12.70 -19.65 -2.78
N ALA A 122 12.01 -18.87 -3.60
CA ALA A 122 11.40 -19.42 -4.82
C ALA A 122 12.45 -19.91 -5.82
N ARG A 123 13.55 -19.16 -6.02
CA ARG A 123 14.69 -19.63 -6.83
C ARG A 123 15.23 -20.98 -6.33
N HIS A 124 15.39 -21.12 -5.03
CA HIS A 124 15.85 -22.39 -4.44
C HIS A 124 14.90 -23.54 -4.76
N LEU A 125 13.59 -23.37 -4.55
CA LEU A 125 12.60 -24.40 -4.85
C LEU A 125 12.53 -24.76 -6.33
N LEU A 126 12.67 -23.76 -7.22
CA LEU A 126 12.71 -23.99 -8.67
C LEU A 126 13.95 -24.79 -9.08
N ILE A 127 15.13 -24.51 -8.50
CA ILE A 127 16.36 -25.27 -8.74
C ILE A 127 16.18 -26.72 -8.29
N GLU A 128 15.71 -26.95 -7.08
CA GLU A 128 15.49 -28.30 -6.54
C GLU A 128 14.50 -29.10 -7.38
N ALA A 129 13.37 -28.49 -7.78
CA ALA A 129 12.36 -29.13 -8.58
C ALA A 129 12.88 -29.50 -9.98
N ALA A 130 13.60 -28.60 -10.64
CA ALA A 130 14.19 -28.82 -11.95
C ALA A 130 15.30 -29.87 -11.91
N ALA A 131 16.21 -29.78 -10.96
CA ALA A 131 17.30 -30.74 -10.77
C ALA A 131 16.76 -32.17 -10.60
N LYS A 132 15.78 -32.33 -9.70
CA LYS A 132 15.09 -33.61 -9.51
C LYS A 132 14.46 -34.14 -10.79
N HIS A 133 13.77 -33.30 -11.55
CA HIS A 133 13.13 -33.70 -12.81
C HIS A 133 14.15 -34.09 -13.89
N MET A 134 15.26 -33.37 -13.98
CA MET A 134 16.34 -33.65 -14.91
C MET A 134 17.21 -34.86 -14.50
N ASN A 135 17.03 -35.35 -13.27
CA ASN A 135 17.86 -36.36 -12.62
C ASN A 135 19.34 -35.93 -12.54
N GLU A 136 19.55 -34.68 -12.12
CA GLU A 136 20.87 -34.05 -11.99
C GLU A 136 21.06 -33.47 -10.59
N PRO A 137 22.31 -33.29 -10.09
CA PRO A 137 22.55 -32.66 -8.79
C PRO A 137 22.11 -31.19 -8.78
N ALA A 138 21.36 -30.77 -7.77
CA ALA A 138 20.95 -29.38 -7.60
C ALA A 138 22.14 -28.42 -7.45
N SER A 139 23.26 -28.90 -6.86
CA SER A 139 24.49 -28.13 -6.70
C SER A 139 25.18 -27.76 -8.03
N GLU A 140 24.85 -28.45 -9.10
CA GLU A 140 25.36 -28.20 -10.46
C GLU A 140 24.35 -27.42 -11.32
N CYS A 141 23.21 -27.03 -10.73
CA CYS A 141 22.17 -26.26 -11.39
C CYS A 141 22.21 -24.78 -10.97
N ILE A 142 21.98 -23.91 -11.93
CA ILE A 142 21.84 -22.47 -11.71
C ILE A 142 20.50 -21.98 -12.26
N ALA A 143 19.98 -20.92 -11.65
CA ALA A 143 18.87 -20.16 -12.17
C ALA A 143 19.39 -18.92 -12.93
N GLU A 144 18.86 -18.69 -14.14
CA GLU A 144 19.17 -17.51 -14.95
C GLU A 144 18.06 -17.25 -15.99
N GLY A 145 17.55 -16.02 -16.07
CA GLY A 145 16.62 -15.60 -17.12
C GLY A 145 15.39 -16.51 -17.24
N ASN A 146 14.67 -16.72 -16.15
CA ASN A 146 13.47 -17.57 -16.03
C ASN A 146 13.68 -19.04 -16.38
N ARG A 147 14.88 -19.56 -16.21
CA ARG A 147 15.16 -21.00 -16.42
C ARG A 147 16.15 -21.52 -15.37
N VAL A 148 16.06 -22.81 -15.11
CA VAL A 148 17.06 -23.56 -14.34
C VAL A 148 17.87 -24.39 -15.32
N ARG A 149 19.19 -24.25 -15.32
CA ARG A 149 20.11 -24.95 -16.20
C ARG A 149 21.11 -25.77 -15.40
N HIS A 150 21.30 -27.03 -15.76
CA HIS A 150 22.38 -27.87 -15.29
C HIS A 150 23.65 -27.55 -16.09
N LEU A 151 24.70 -27.10 -15.39
CA LEU A 151 25.91 -26.57 -16.01
C LEU A 151 26.67 -27.61 -16.85
N PRO A 152 26.94 -28.86 -16.36
CA PRO A 152 27.72 -29.83 -17.08
C PRO A 152 27.03 -30.35 -18.38
N SER A 153 25.72 -30.64 -18.33
CA SER A 153 25.00 -31.24 -19.47
C SER A 153 24.34 -30.22 -20.37
N GLY A 154 24.16 -28.97 -19.88
CA GLY A 154 23.40 -27.93 -20.61
C GLY A 154 21.89 -28.14 -20.63
N LYS A 155 21.34 -29.22 -20.05
CA LYS A 155 19.90 -29.41 -19.89
C LYS A 155 19.28 -28.25 -19.12
N PHE A 156 18.07 -27.87 -19.47
CA PHE A 156 17.34 -26.82 -18.75
C PHE A 156 15.83 -27.05 -18.76
N LEU A 157 15.17 -26.37 -17.81
CA LEU A 157 13.72 -26.18 -17.76
C LEU A 157 13.44 -24.70 -17.55
N THR A 158 12.43 -24.16 -18.23
CA THR A 158 11.93 -22.81 -17.93
C THR A 158 11.10 -22.83 -16.64
N TYR A 159 10.92 -21.68 -16.01
CA TYR A 159 10.03 -21.58 -14.86
C TYR A 159 8.58 -21.96 -15.23
N GLY A 160 8.12 -21.59 -16.43
CA GLY A 160 6.84 -22.03 -16.97
C GLY A 160 6.73 -23.55 -17.12
N ASP A 161 7.79 -24.23 -17.60
CA ASP A 161 7.82 -25.70 -17.67
C ASP A 161 7.70 -26.34 -16.28
N ILE A 162 8.42 -25.79 -15.30
CA ILE A 162 8.42 -26.31 -13.92
C ILE A 162 7.02 -26.18 -13.30
N VAL A 163 6.38 -25.00 -13.49
CA VAL A 163 5.04 -24.70 -12.98
C VAL A 163 3.98 -25.52 -13.70
N SER A 164 3.98 -25.53 -15.04
CA SER A 164 2.97 -26.25 -15.85
C SER A 164 2.96 -27.75 -15.60
N LYS A 165 4.12 -28.33 -15.27
CA LYS A 165 4.25 -29.75 -14.92
C LYS A 165 4.01 -30.05 -13.43
N GLY A 166 3.76 -29.02 -12.61
CA GLY A 166 3.54 -29.20 -11.17
C GLY A 166 4.73 -29.82 -10.42
N LEU A 167 5.96 -29.48 -10.81
CA LEU A 167 7.15 -30.13 -10.28
C LEU A 167 7.54 -29.69 -8.88
N ILE A 168 7.04 -28.52 -8.41
CA ILE A 168 7.35 -27.97 -7.09
C ILE A 168 6.44 -28.63 -6.06
N THR A 169 7.02 -29.51 -5.23
CA THR A 169 6.30 -30.25 -4.18
C THR A 169 6.79 -29.94 -2.78
N ALA A 170 7.85 -29.15 -2.65
CA ALA A 170 8.43 -28.74 -1.39
C ALA A 170 7.97 -27.33 -0.99
N THR A 171 8.01 -27.07 0.32
CA THR A 171 7.83 -25.75 0.93
C THR A 171 9.03 -25.42 1.77
N LEU A 172 9.23 -24.14 2.07
CA LEU A 172 10.26 -23.68 3.01
C LEU A 172 9.60 -23.17 4.27
N SER A 173 10.12 -23.57 5.41
CA SER A 173 9.83 -22.92 6.68
C SER A 173 10.53 -21.56 6.78
N ASP A 174 10.07 -20.69 7.70
CA ASP A 174 10.71 -19.40 7.95
C ASP A 174 12.20 -19.55 8.34
N GLU A 175 12.54 -20.63 9.02
CA GLU A 175 13.92 -20.90 9.43
C GLU A 175 14.82 -21.33 8.28
N GLU A 176 14.29 -22.14 7.37
CA GLU A 176 15.00 -22.51 6.13
C GLU A 176 15.17 -21.30 5.23
N LEU A 177 14.13 -20.48 5.10
CA LEU A 177 14.16 -19.26 4.32
C LEU A 177 15.23 -18.28 4.82
N LYS A 178 15.37 -18.12 6.14
CA LYS A 178 16.42 -17.28 6.74
C LYS A 178 17.84 -17.77 6.47
N LYS A 179 18.02 -19.05 6.22
CA LYS A 179 19.35 -19.65 5.92
C LYS A 179 19.76 -19.47 4.46
N ILE A 180 18.81 -19.16 3.56
CA ILE A 180 19.14 -18.94 2.15
C ILE A 180 20.00 -17.68 2.04
N GLN A 181 21.14 -17.83 1.39
CA GLN A 181 22.04 -16.71 1.16
C GLN A 181 21.48 -15.79 0.07
N LEU A 182 21.31 -14.52 0.43
CA LEU A 182 20.93 -13.47 -0.51
C LEU A 182 22.15 -13.01 -1.32
N LYS A 183 21.92 -12.49 -2.51
CA LYS A 183 22.96 -11.88 -3.34
C LYS A 183 23.59 -10.69 -2.63
N LYS A 184 24.87 -10.48 -2.89
CA LYS A 184 25.59 -9.26 -2.47
C LYS A 184 25.38 -8.15 -3.49
N PRO A 185 25.49 -6.87 -3.08
CA PRO A 185 25.32 -5.75 -4.01
C PRO A 185 26.19 -5.81 -5.28
N ALA A 186 27.38 -6.39 -5.20
CA ALA A 186 28.27 -6.60 -6.34
C ALA A 186 27.72 -7.61 -7.38
N GLU A 187 26.79 -8.46 -6.99
CA GLU A 187 26.17 -9.50 -7.82
C GLU A 187 24.86 -9.03 -8.48
N TYR A 188 24.39 -7.82 -8.14
CA TYR A 188 23.12 -7.30 -8.63
C TYR A 188 23.15 -7.00 -10.13
N LYS A 189 22.17 -7.54 -10.84
CA LYS A 189 21.96 -7.40 -12.27
C LYS A 189 20.82 -6.41 -12.59
N VAL A 190 19.84 -6.31 -11.71
CA VAL A 190 18.60 -5.53 -11.88
C VAL A 190 18.54 -4.36 -10.90
N ILE A 191 18.81 -4.60 -9.62
CA ILE A 191 18.85 -3.54 -8.60
C ILE A 191 20.01 -2.60 -8.88
N GLY A 192 19.75 -1.29 -8.73
CA GLY A 192 20.76 -0.23 -9.00
C GLY A 192 20.99 0.04 -10.49
N LYS A 193 20.25 -0.58 -11.39
CA LYS A 193 20.26 -0.27 -12.83
C LYS A 193 19.07 0.58 -13.19
N TRP A 194 19.24 1.46 -14.20
CA TRP A 194 18.12 2.16 -14.76
C TRP A 194 17.21 1.18 -15.52
N ILE A 195 15.95 1.16 -15.14
CA ILE A 195 14.92 0.34 -15.78
C ILE A 195 13.70 1.21 -16.03
N GLN A 196 13.10 1.06 -17.20
CA GLN A 196 11.84 1.73 -17.51
C GLN A 196 10.76 1.25 -16.55
N ARG A 197 10.01 2.20 -15.98
CA ARG A 197 8.90 1.89 -15.09
C ARG A 197 7.83 1.07 -15.81
N LEU A 198 7.34 0.03 -15.13
CA LEU A 198 6.35 -0.89 -15.68
C LEU A 198 4.97 -0.25 -15.88
N ASP A 199 4.64 0.79 -15.12
CA ASP A 199 3.37 1.50 -15.13
C ASP A 199 3.27 2.65 -16.17
N VAL A 200 4.39 3.08 -16.75
CA VAL A 200 4.42 4.21 -17.70
C VAL A 200 3.65 3.95 -18.98
N PRO A 201 3.75 2.77 -19.64
CA PRO A 201 3.05 2.54 -20.90
C PRO A 201 1.53 2.73 -20.80
N GLU A 202 0.91 2.30 -19.71
CA GLU A 202 -0.54 2.46 -19.51
C GLU A 202 -0.92 3.90 -19.21
N LYS A 203 -0.09 4.61 -18.45
CA LYS A 203 -0.30 6.01 -18.09
C LYS A 203 -0.15 6.97 -19.27
N THR A 204 0.60 6.60 -20.30
CA THR A 204 0.84 7.45 -21.48
C THR A 204 -0.08 7.17 -22.66
N ASN A 205 -0.82 6.08 -22.65
CA ASN A 205 -1.71 5.70 -23.75
C ASN A 205 -3.21 5.69 -23.35
N GLY A 206 -3.56 6.19 -22.16
CA GLY A 206 -4.91 6.28 -21.64
C GLY A 206 -5.54 4.95 -21.15
N ARG A 207 -4.76 3.89 -21.03
CA ARG A 207 -5.26 2.60 -20.50
C ARG A 207 -5.25 2.53 -18.98
N ALA A 208 -4.39 3.32 -18.32
CA ALA A 208 -4.41 3.40 -16.85
C ALA A 208 -5.78 3.84 -16.35
N LYS A 209 -6.29 3.18 -15.33
CA LYS A 209 -7.59 3.48 -14.72
C LYS A 209 -7.37 3.90 -13.27
N PHE A 210 -7.89 5.08 -12.96
CA PHE A 210 -7.85 5.65 -11.62
C PHE A 210 -9.22 5.55 -10.96
N GLY A 211 -9.32 5.87 -9.68
CA GLY A 211 -10.57 5.88 -8.95
C GLY A 211 -11.62 6.78 -9.61
N ILE A 212 -11.20 7.98 -10.08
CA ILE A 212 -12.06 8.96 -10.74
C ILE A 212 -12.62 8.46 -12.09
N ASP A 213 -11.95 7.51 -12.73
CA ASP A 213 -12.39 6.90 -14.00
C ASP A 213 -13.35 5.73 -13.79
N ARG A 214 -13.61 5.35 -12.54
CA ARG A 214 -14.48 4.23 -12.25
C ARG A 214 -15.93 4.62 -12.47
N PHE A 215 -16.60 3.91 -13.35
CA PHE A 215 -18.00 4.06 -13.65
C PHE A 215 -18.75 2.75 -13.43
N LEU A 216 -19.87 2.81 -12.73
CA LEU A 216 -20.75 1.67 -12.47
C LEU A 216 -22.16 1.97 -12.98
N PRO A 217 -22.88 0.99 -13.56
CA PRO A 217 -24.27 1.17 -13.97
C PRO A 217 -25.15 1.61 -12.81
N GLY A 218 -25.98 2.64 -13.04
CA GLY A 218 -26.87 3.17 -12.01
C GLY A 218 -26.18 3.99 -10.91
N MET A 219 -24.89 4.34 -11.07
CA MET A 219 -24.15 5.15 -10.13
C MET A 219 -24.78 6.55 -9.97
N VAL A 220 -24.86 7.02 -8.73
CA VAL A 220 -25.21 8.39 -8.36
C VAL A 220 -23.97 9.13 -7.86
N TYR A 221 -24.03 10.46 -7.82
CA TYR A 221 -22.90 11.30 -7.45
C TYR A 221 -23.18 12.03 -6.15
N ALA A 222 -22.21 12.00 -5.23
CA ALA A 222 -22.30 12.70 -3.96
C ALA A 222 -21.22 13.76 -3.84
N LYS A 223 -21.58 14.91 -3.25
CA LYS A 223 -20.64 15.96 -2.86
C LYS A 223 -20.75 16.19 -1.37
N VAL A 224 -19.64 15.96 -0.67
CA VAL A 224 -19.55 16.19 0.77
C VAL A 224 -19.36 17.67 1.05
N ILE A 225 -20.00 18.15 2.10
CA ILE A 225 -19.85 19.51 2.62
C ILE A 225 -18.95 19.42 3.83
N TYR A 226 -17.78 20.04 3.73
CA TYR A 226 -16.77 19.96 4.77
C TYR A 226 -17.04 20.95 5.91
N PRO A 227 -16.78 20.54 7.17
CA PRO A 227 -16.86 21.45 8.30
C PRO A 227 -15.78 22.53 8.25
N PRO A 228 -16.00 23.68 8.89
CA PRO A 228 -15.07 24.81 8.89
C PRO A 228 -13.79 24.53 9.70
N THR A 229 -13.80 23.56 10.62
CA THR A 229 -12.62 23.11 11.33
C THR A 229 -12.39 21.62 11.08
N ARG A 230 -11.15 21.20 11.07
CA ARG A 230 -10.79 19.80 10.78
C ARG A 230 -11.39 18.81 11.78
N THR A 231 -11.49 19.21 13.04
CA THR A 231 -12.00 18.37 14.13
C THR A 231 -12.87 19.21 15.07
N GLY A 232 -13.86 18.53 15.68
CA GLY A 232 -14.68 19.13 16.73
C GLY A 232 -15.85 19.99 16.25
N SER A 233 -16.00 20.29 14.96
CA SER A 233 -17.20 20.93 14.41
C SER A 233 -18.40 20.00 14.50
N LYS A 234 -19.57 20.57 14.77
CA LYS A 234 -20.85 19.85 14.80
C LYS A 234 -21.87 20.51 13.89
N VAL A 235 -22.69 19.71 13.22
CA VAL A 235 -23.81 20.21 12.43
C VAL A 235 -24.95 20.65 13.35
N VAL A 236 -25.25 21.94 13.34
CA VAL A 236 -26.39 22.52 14.05
C VAL A 236 -27.67 22.36 13.21
N SER A 237 -27.65 22.85 11.97
CA SER A 237 -28.79 22.73 11.04
C SER A 237 -28.34 22.60 9.60
N VAL A 238 -29.21 22.02 8.79
CA VAL A 238 -29.04 21.88 7.33
C VAL A 238 -30.27 22.45 6.66
N ASP A 239 -30.06 23.40 5.75
CA ASP A 239 -31.10 23.92 4.85
C ASP A 239 -30.73 23.54 3.42
N ASP A 240 -31.51 22.65 2.84
CA ASP A 240 -31.37 22.13 1.48
C ASP A 240 -32.49 22.62 0.55
N SER A 241 -33.29 23.60 0.97
CA SER A 241 -34.46 24.09 0.25
C SER A 241 -34.14 24.54 -1.18
N GLU A 242 -33.03 25.26 -1.35
CA GLU A 242 -32.59 25.71 -2.69
C GLU A 242 -31.85 24.60 -3.47
N ALA A 243 -31.19 23.68 -2.76
CA ALA A 243 -30.54 22.53 -3.40
C ALA A 243 -31.56 21.58 -4.06
N ARG A 244 -32.70 21.37 -3.41
CA ARG A 244 -33.81 20.55 -3.91
C ARG A 244 -34.39 21.04 -5.24
N LYS A 245 -34.20 22.33 -5.58
CA LYS A 245 -34.64 22.92 -6.84
C LYS A 245 -33.69 22.64 -8.02
N VAL A 246 -32.52 22.09 -7.75
CA VAL A 246 -31.55 21.75 -8.80
C VAL A 246 -32.03 20.53 -9.57
N LYS A 247 -32.09 20.63 -10.89
CA LYS A 247 -32.44 19.48 -11.74
C LYS A 247 -31.42 18.36 -11.57
N GLY A 248 -31.91 17.17 -11.25
CA GLY A 248 -31.09 16.00 -10.98
C GLY A 248 -30.69 15.84 -9.51
N TYR A 249 -31.16 16.74 -8.60
CA TYR A 249 -31.04 16.50 -7.17
C TYR A 249 -31.82 15.24 -6.77
N ILE A 250 -31.22 14.38 -5.92
CA ILE A 250 -31.87 13.17 -5.40
C ILE A 250 -32.16 13.32 -3.92
N SER A 251 -31.14 13.60 -3.10
CA SER A 251 -31.30 13.67 -1.64
C SER A 251 -30.17 14.43 -0.95
N THR A 252 -30.42 14.84 0.27
CA THR A 252 -29.41 15.25 1.24
C THR A 252 -29.22 14.15 2.27
N VAL A 253 -27.99 13.75 2.49
CA VAL A 253 -27.59 12.77 3.52
C VAL A 253 -26.93 13.50 4.66
N ARG A 254 -27.36 13.21 5.87
CA ARG A 254 -26.74 13.63 7.12
C ARG A 254 -26.44 12.38 7.96
N GLU A 255 -25.17 12.18 8.27
CA GLU A 255 -24.73 11.11 9.17
C GLU A 255 -23.81 11.72 10.21
N GLY A 256 -24.33 11.88 11.44
CA GLY A 256 -23.64 12.63 12.48
C GLY A 256 -23.32 14.07 12.06
N ASP A 257 -22.04 14.38 11.97
CA ASP A 257 -21.50 15.67 11.52
C ASP A 257 -21.01 15.66 10.07
N ILE A 258 -21.39 14.66 9.28
CA ILE A 258 -21.15 14.59 7.85
C ILE A 258 -22.43 14.97 7.11
N VAL A 259 -22.31 15.90 6.16
CA VAL A 259 -23.41 16.29 5.27
C VAL A 259 -22.96 16.09 3.83
N ALA A 260 -23.82 15.47 3.02
CA ALA A 260 -23.57 15.33 1.59
C ALA A 260 -24.85 15.54 0.80
N VAL A 261 -24.72 16.05 -0.42
CA VAL A 261 -25.80 16.08 -1.40
C VAL A 261 -25.57 14.99 -2.43
N VAL A 262 -26.65 14.30 -2.80
CA VAL A 262 -26.65 13.23 -3.81
C VAL A 262 -27.46 13.69 -5.03
N ALA A 263 -26.92 13.43 -6.23
CA ALA A 263 -27.55 13.80 -7.49
C ALA A 263 -27.30 12.75 -8.59
N GLU A 264 -28.07 12.83 -9.66
CA GLU A 264 -27.99 11.93 -10.81
C GLU A 264 -26.67 12.01 -11.58
N ASN A 265 -26.00 13.16 -11.53
CA ASN A 265 -24.71 13.37 -12.18
C ASN A 265 -23.85 14.36 -11.40
N TYR A 266 -22.55 14.39 -11.74
CA TYR A 266 -21.57 15.22 -11.03
C TYR A 266 -21.89 16.71 -11.06
N LEU A 267 -22.30 17.25 -12.20
CA LEU A 267 -22.61 18.69 -12.34
C LEU A 267 -23.82 19.08 -11.48
N ALA A 268 -24.84 18.24 -11.44
CA ALA A 268 -26.00 18.44 -10.57
C ALA A 268 -25.61 18.38 -9.09
N ALA A 269 -24.72 17.45 -8.71
CA ALA A 269 -24.22 17.36 -7.33
C ALA A 269 -23.44 18.63 -6.92
N VAL A 270 -22.57 19.15 -7.79
CA VAL A 270 -21.83 20.41 -7.57
C VAL A 270 -22.78 21.60 -7.46
N ALA A 271 -23.74 21.71 -8.39
CA ALA A 271 -24.72 22.81 -8.37
C ALA A 271 -25.59 22.78 -7.11
N ALA A 272 -26.03 21.60 -6.70
CA ALA A 272 -26.82 21.45 -5.48
C ALA A 272 -25.97 21.74 -4.22
N GLN A 273 -24.71 21.27 -4.16
CA GLN A 273 -23.77 21.57 -3.05
C GLN A 273 -23.62 23.09 -2.87
N GLY A 274 -23.46 23.85 -3.96
CA GLY A 274 -23.30 25.31 -3.90
C GLY A 274 -24.55 26.05 -3.36
N LYS A 275 -25.71 25.39 -3.34
CA LYS A 275 -26.96 25.92 -2.79
C LYS A 275 -27.30 25.44 -1.38
N MET A 276 -26.53 24.48 -0.86
CA MET A 276 -26.70 24.01 0.52
C MET A 276 -26.27 25.08 1.51
N ARG A 277 -26.98 25.15 2.61
CA ARG A 277 -26.61 25.97 3.76
C ARG A 277 -26.51 25.09 5.00
N VAL A 278 -25.31 24.95 5.53
CA VAL A 278 -25.05 24.18 6.76
C VAL A 278 -24.57 25.16 7.84
N THR A 279 -25.29 25.18 8.96
CA THR A 279 -24.86 25.91 10.13
C THR A 279 -24.05 25.01 11.02
N TRP A 280 -22.87 25.47 11.39
CA TRP A 280 -21.91 24.71 12.17
C TRP A 280 -21.66 25.35 13.53
N ASP A 281 -21.63 24.54 14.58
CA ASP A 281 -20.85 24.85 15.76
C ASP A 281 -19.38 24.49 15.41
N LYS A 282 -18.50 25.47 15.45
CA LYS A 282 -17.08 25.30 15.08
C LYS A 282 -16.27 24.53 16.13
N GLY A 283 -16.83 24.32 17.32
CA GLY A 283 -16.22 23.57 18.40
C GLY A 283 -14.98 24.24 19.03
N PRO A 284 -14.21 23.48 19.83
CA PRO A 284 -13.12 24.02 20.63
C PRO A 284 -11.94 24.58 19.81
N HIS A 285 -11.86 24.20 18.53
CA HIS A 285 -10.75 24.61 17.66
C HIS A 285 -11.10 25.80 16.74
N ALA A 286 -12.22 26.50 17.02
CA ALA A 286 -12.71 27.61 16.20
C ALA A 286 -11.68 28.74 16.00
N ASN A 287 -10.83 28.96 17.00
CA ASN A 287 -9.86 30.06 17.05
C ASN A 287 -8.41 29.62 16.85
N VAL A 288 -8.18 28.34 16.48
CA VAL A 288 -6.85 27.85 16.20
C VAL A 288 -6.38 28.41 14.85
N THR A 289 -5.25 29.08 14.84
CA THR A 289 -4.61 29.67 13.65
C THR A 289 -3.22 29.12 13.48
N THR A 290 -2.63 29.31 12.30
CA THR A 290 -1.22 28.95 12.03
C THR A 290 -0.29 29.62 13.05
N ASP A 291 -0.51 30.91 13.35
CA ASP A 291 0.30 31.66 14.31
C ASP A 291 0.20 31.07 15.73
N SER A 292 -1.02 30.70 16.17
CA SER A 292 -1.20 30.10 17.50
C SER A 292 -0.50 28.74 17.61
N ILE A 293 -0.54 27.93 16.56
CA ILE A 293 0.18 26.66 16.50
C ILE A 293 1.69 26.88 16.51
N THR A 294 2.16 27.84 15.71
CA THR A 294 3.57 28.23 15.63
C THR A 294 4.11 28.61 17.00
N GLN A 295 3.40 29.49 17.70
CA GLN A 295 3.79 29.93 19.05
C GLN A 295 3.79 28.78 20.05
N ASP A 296 2.77 27.93 20.03
CA ASP A 296 2.69 26.75 20.90
C ASP A 296 3.86 25.77 20.66
N TYR A 297 4.17 25.47 19.40
CA TYR A 297 5.29 24.57 19.07
C TYR A 297 6.63 25.16 19.48
N TRP A 298 6.81 26.47 19.28
CA TRP A 298 8.02 27.16 19.66
C TRP A 298 8.23 27.17 21.16
N ASN A 299 7.15 27.46 21.92
CA ASN A 299 7.18 27.42 23.37
C ASN A 299 7.48 26.02 23.91
N LYS A 300 6.86 24.98 23.32
CA LYS A 300 7.12 23.58 23.69
C LYS A 300 8.56 23.17 23.38
N ALA A 301 9.06 23.51 22.19
CA ALA A 301 10.41 23.16 21.79
C ALA A 301 11.48 23.77 22.72
N LYS A 302 11.22 24.95 23.27
CA LYS A 302 12.15 25.64 24.18
C LYS A 302 12.01 25.27 25.66
N ASN A 303 10.80 24.99 26.12
CA ASN A 303 10.50 24.97 27.54
C ASN A 303 9.92 23.65 28.07
N ASP A 304 9.49 22.74 27.18
CA ASP A 304 8.90 21.48 27.61
C ASP A 304 10.00 20.43 27.86
N THR A 305 10.31 20.23 29.15
CA THR A 305 11.25 19.23 29.62
C THR A 305 10.59 17.87 29.91
N SER A 306 9.26 17.77 29.76
CA SER A 306 8.49 16.54 30.03
C SER A 306 8.41 15.60 28.85
N ALA A 307 8.78 16.06 27.65
CA ALA A 307 8.76 15.24 26.46
C ALA A 307 9.80 14.11 26.56
N PRO A 308 9.43 12.85 26.27
CA PRO A 308 10.39 11.76 26.26
C PRO A 308 11.44 11.99 25.17
N SER A 309 12.70 11.74 25.51
CA SER A 309 13.78 11.80 24.52
C SER A 309 13.54 10.73 23.45
N TRP A 310 13.66 11.13 22.19
CA TRP A 310 13.60 10.22 21.05
C TRP A 310 14.93 9.45 20.86
N VAL A 311 16.02 10.16 21.08
CA VAL A 311 17.38 9.63 21.04
C VAL A 311 18.12 10.20 22.26
N ASP A 312 18.68 9.32 23.07
CA ASP A 312 19.46 9.68 24.24
C ASP A 312 20.78 8.89 24.20
N VAL A 313 21.77 9.43 23.50
CA VAL A 313 23.08 8.81 23.28
C VAL A 313 24.18 9.84 23.59
N GLY A 314 25.02 9.50 24.53
CA GLY A 314 26.13 10.36 24.98
C GLY A 314 25.68 11.47 25.92
N ASP A 315 26.50 12.53 26.03
CA ASP A 315 26.26 13.71 26.87
C ASP A 315 26.25 14.97 25.96
N ALA A 316 25.10 15.22 25.30
CA ALA A 316 24.97 16.35 24.38
C ALA A 316 25.06 17.69 25.11
N ASP A 317 24.41 17.82 26.26
CA ASP A 317 24.38 19.07 27.04
C ASP A 317 25.78 19.41 27.61
N GLY A 318 26.48 18.40 28.13
CA GLY A 318 27.86 18.58 28.58
C GLY A 318 28.84 18.90 27.46
N ALA A 319 28.63 18.37 26.27
CA ALA A 319 29.43 18.68 25.09
C ALA A 319 29.17 20.15 24.61
N LEU A 320 27.92 20.58 24.58
CA LEU A 320 27.54 21.96 24.25
C LEU A 320 28.13 22.94 25.25
N ALA A 321 28.05 22.68 26.55
CA ALA A 321 28.56 23.53 27.61
C ALA A 321 30.10 23.70 27.55
N LYS A 322 30.83 22.71 27.04
CA LYS A 322 32.28 22.70 26.93
C LYS A 322 32.82 23.18 25.57
N SER A 323 31.92 23.39 24.60
CA SER A 323 32.35 23.76 23.25
C SER A 323 32.83 25.23 23.19
N MET A 324 33.89 25.47 22.44
CA MET A 324 34.42 26.83 22.24
C MET A 324 33.47 27.70 21.38
N LYS A 325 32.64 27.09 20.57
CA LYS A 325 31.70 27.78 19.69
C LYS A 325 30.44 26.90 19.48
N THR A 326 29.29 27.49 19.68
CA THR A 326 27.99 26.90 19.38
C THR A 326 27.34 27.63 18.22
N HIS A 327 26.57 26.91 17.42
CA HIS A 327 25.69 27.44 16.38
C HIS A 327 24.27 27.06 16.69
N GLU A 328 23.37 28.02 16.68
CA GLU A 328 21.94 27.80 16.79
C GLU A 328 21.27 28.16 15.47
N ALA A 329 20.37 27.30 15.01
CA ALA A 329 19.54 27.56 13.84
C ALA A 329 18.14 27.02 14.06
N ALA A 330 17.14 27.77 13.62
CA ALA A 330 15.76 27.34 13.60
C ALA A 330 15.29 27.14 12.17
N PHE A 331 14.62 26.02 11.93
CA PHE A 331 14.03 25.70 10.63
C PHE A 331 12.51 25.63 10.78
N TRP A 332 11.83 26.18 9.80
CA TRP A 332 10.39 26.26 9.78
C TRP A 332 9.84 25.68 8.49
N THR A 333 8.75 24.93 8.55
CA THR A 333 7.99 24.47 7.39
C THR A 333 6.51 24.79 7.58
N ASP A 334 5.89 25.33 6.55
CA ASP A 334 4.47 25.61 6.56
C ASP A 334 3.63 24.34 6.41
N TYR A 335 2.36 24.43 6.79
CA TYR A 335 1.37 23.42 6.43
C TYR A 335 1.02 23.55 4.97
N VAL A 336 1.15 22.45 4.24
CA VAL A 336 0.84 22.37 2.81
C VAL A 336 -0.25 21.35 2.53
N GLY A 337 -1.07 21.62 1.52
CA GLY A 337 -2.00 20.64 0.96
C GLY A 337 -1.25 19.71 0.00
N HIS A 338 -1.55 18.43 0.02
CA HIS A 338 -0.91 17.46 -0.89
C HIS A 338 -1.27 17.70 -2.35
N ALA A 339 -2.44 18.25 -2.64
CA ALA A 339 -2.93 18.58 -3.99
C ALA A 339 -2.58 17.49 -5.05
N PRO A 340 -3.00 16.24 -4.85
CA PRO A 340 -2.71 15.17 -5.81
C PRO A 340 -3.35 15.48 -7.15
N LEU A 341 -2.72 15.03 -8.25
CA LEU A 341 -3.25 15.23 -9.62
C LEU A 341 -4.61 14.58 -9.79
N GLU A 342 -4.80 13.38 -9.26
CA GLU A 342 -6.13 12.81 -9.11
C GLU A 342 -6.82 13.44 -7.90
N PRO A 343 -7.88 14.26 -8.06
CA PRO A 343 -8.63 14.78 -6.93
C PRO A 343 -9.18 13.65 -6.07
N MET A 344 -9.19 13.86 -4.74
CA MET A 344 -9.73 12.87 -3.81
C MET A 344 -11.16 12.48 -4.20
N ASN A 345 -11.35 11.20 -4.45
CA ASN A 345 -12.62 10.62 -4.86
C ASN A 345 -12.76 9.20 -4.29
N CYS A 346 -13.97 8.70 -4.31
CA CYS A 346 -14.25 7.31 -3.99
C CYS A 346 -15.54 6.89 -4.70
N VAL A 347 -15.51 5.75 -5.38
CA VAL A 347 -16.71 5.06 -5.82
C VAL A 347 -16.96 3.90 -4.89
N ALA A 348 -18.14 3.87 -4.27
CA ALA A 348 -18.55 2.80 -3.36
C ALA A 348 -19.68 1.99 -3.98
N ARG A 349 -19.62 0.67 -3.82
CA ARG A 349 -20.68 -0.25 -4.23
C ARG A 349 -20.98 -1.22 -3.09
N TYR A 350 -22.25 -1.43 -2.83
CA TYR A 350 -22.71 -2.54 -2.00
C TYR A 350 -23.41 -3.57 -2.87
N GLN A 351 -22.96 -4.81 -2.82
CA GLN A 351 -23.57 -5.90 -3.56
C GLN A 351 -23.35 -7.23 -2.82
N ASP A 352 -24.40 -8.01 -2.64
CA ASP A 352 -24.37 -9.36 -2.09
C ASP A 352 -23.61 -9.47 -0.75
N GLY A 353 -23.82 -8.48 0.14
CA GLY A 353 -23.19 -8.44 1.47
C GLY A 353 -21.74 -7.97 1.48
N THR A 354 -21.20 -7.53 0.35
CA THR A 354 -19.82 -7.01 0.20
C THR A 354 -19.84 -5.55 -0.20
N PHE A 355 -18.91 -4.78 0.36
CA PHE A 355 -18.68 -3.40 0.01
C PHE A 355 -17.38 -3.28 -0.78
N ASP A 356 -17.44 -2.72 -1.97
CA ASP A 356 -16.30 -2.37 -2.80
C ASP A 356 -16.08 -0.85 -2.76
N PHE A 357 -14.85 -0.43 -2.51
CA PHE A 357 -14.41 0.97 -2.53
C PHE A 357 -13.27 1.13 -3.54
N PHE A 358 -13.49 1.94 -4.55
CA PHE A 358 -12.48 2.29 -5.56
C PHE A 358 -11.97 3.69 -5.24
N SER A 359 -10.77 3.79 -4.70
CA SER A 359 -10.20 5.05 -4.23
C SER A 359 -8.69 4.95 -4.10
N GLY A 360 -7.99 6.02 -4.42
CA GLY A 360 -6.57 6.15 -4.12
C GLY A 360 -6.34 6.22 -2.61
N SER A 361 -5.93 5.10 -2.01
CA SER A 361 -5.67 5.02 -0.56
C SER A 361 -4.22 4.61 -0.29
N GLN A 362 -3.56 5.35 0.60
CA GLN A 362 -2.24 4.98 1.10
C GLN A 362 -2.29 4.01 2.29
N PHE A 363 -3.47 3.77 2.85
CA PHE A 363 -3.62 2.92 4.04
C PHE A 363 -4.89 2.06 3.94
N GLN A 364 -4.86 1.09 3.02
CA GLN A 364 -5.98 0.21 2.73
C GLN A 364 -6.39 -0.61 3.96
N THR A 365 -5.44 -1.14 4.72
CA THR A 365 -5.73 -1.93 5.94
C THR A 365 -6.52 -1.14 6.96
N ARG A 366 -6.18 0.15 7.16
CA ARG A 366 -6.93 1.01 8.06
C ARG A 366 -8.33 1.33 7.52
N ALA A 367 -8.41 1.69 6.24
CA ALA A 367 -9.69 1.94 5.57
C ALA A 367 -10.63 0.74 5.71
N MET A 368 -10.12 -0.48 5.47
CA MET A 368 -10.88 -1.72 5.65
C MET A 368 -11.38 -1.88 7.09
N GLY A 369 -10.52 -1.64 8.08
CA GLY A 369 -10.90 -1.75 9.50
C GLY A 369 -11.89 -0.68 9.96
N ASP A 370 -11.73 0.56 9.53
CA ASP A 370 -12.63 1.66 9.89
C ASP A 370 -14.01 1.51 9.22
N LEU A 371 -14.04 1.11 7.95
CA LEU A 371 -15.29 0.84 7.21
C LEU A 371 -16.02 -0.40 7.74
N SER A 372 -15.27 -1.45 8.12
CA SER A 372 -15.84 -2.64 8.77
C SER A 372 -16.59 -2.26 10.05
N LYS A 373 -16.02 -1.41 10.89
CA LYS A 373 -16.67 -0.89 12.10
C LYS A 373 -17.86 -0.01 11.78
N LEU A 374 -17.73 0.88 10.80
CA LEU A 374 -18.80 1.80 10.40
C LEU A 374 -20.04 1.07 9.92
N PHE A 375 -19.87 0.02 9.11
CA PHE A 375 -20.98 -0.75 8.56
C PHE A 375 -21.38 -1.97 9.42
N GLY A 376 -20.67 -2.26 10.51
CA GLY A 376 -20.96 -3.40 11.38
C GLY A 376 -20.77 -4.76 10.70
N VAL A 377 -19.80 -4.86 9.77
CA VAL A 377 -19.52 -6.06 8.98
C VAL A 377 -18.11 -6.57 9.26
N LYS A 378 -17.78 -7.78 8.79
CA LYS A 378 -16.44 -8.33 8.92
C LYS A 378 -15.47 -7.64 7.95
N PRO A 379 -14.16 -7.52 8.27
CA PRO A 379 -13.16 -6.94 7.38
C PRO A 379 -13.12 -7.55 5.98
N GLU A 380 -13.35 -8.87 5.87
CA GLU A 380 -13.35 -9.60 4.59
C GLU A 380 -14.51 -9.21 3.66
N GLN A 381 -15.53 -8.52 4.20
CA GLN A 381 -16.63 -7.96 3.42
C GLN A 381 -16.33 -6.56 2.87
N ILE A 382 -15.22 -5.96 3.26
CA ILE A 382 -14.75 -4.66 2.78
C ILE A 382 -13.58 -4.87 1.81
N ARG A 383 -13.74 -4.40 0.59
CA ARG A 383 -12.72 -4.45 -0.46
C ARG A 383 -12.32 -3.03 -0.85
N VAL A 384 -11.06 -2.69 -0.68
CA VAL A 384 -10.49 -1.41 -1.14
C VAL A 384 -9.60 -1.72 -2.35
N HIS A 385 -9.99 -1.16 -3.49
CA HIS A 385 -9.34 -1.36 -4.78
C HIS A 385 -8.40 -0.21 -5.11
#